data_0896d0dbb874405a694550609a9c5757
#
_entry.id   0896d0dbb874405a694550609a9c5757
#
_cell.length_a   1.000
_cell.length_b   1.000
_cell.length_c   1.000
_cell.angle_alpha   90.00
_cell.angle_beta   90.00
_cell.angle_gamma   90.00
#
_symmetry.space_group_name_H-M   'P 1'
#
loop_
_entity.id
_entity.type
_entity.pdbx_description
1 polymer ?
#
loop_
_entity_poly.entity_id
_entity_poly.type
_entity_poly.pdbx_seq_one_letter_code
_entity_poly.pdbx_strand_id
1 'polypeptide(L)'
;MSARIPVIVLGGTGYVAGEVLRLVLGHPQFELTGVLSDSQPGESVGKAFPHLAAALGDLAFESQQTITQRVTTLPRSAIFSAAPHGVSAALIDALLTAAEAAGTQPR
;
A
#
# COMPACT_ATOMS: atom_id res chain seq x y z
N MET A 1 8.85 -12.94 -19.39
CA MET A 1 8.22 -11.79 -18.76
C MET A 1 8.01 -12.06 -17.27
N SER A 2 8.65 -11.30 -16.44
CA SER A 2 8.51 -11.51 -15.01
C SER A 2 7.30 -10.74 -14.50
N ALA A 3 6.48 -11.41 -13.69
CA ALA A 3 5.36 -10.76 -13.05
C ALA A 3 5.88 -9.83 -11.95
N ARG A 4 5.34 -8.63 -11.88
CA ARG A 4 5.65 -7.71 -10.79
C ARG A 4 4.92 -8.14 -9.53
N ILE A 5 5.51 -7.83 -8.39
CA ILE A 5 4.91 -8.11 -7.10
C ILE A 5 4.04 -6.92 -6.72
N PRO A 6 2.72 -7.11 -6.54
CA PRO A 6 1.85 -6.03 -6.06
C PRO A 6 2.30 -5.57 -4.68
N VAL A 7 2.39 -4.25 -4.49
CA VAL A 7 2.84 -3.66 -3.24
C VAL A 7 1.75 -2.76 -2.67
N ILE A 8 1.51 -2.91 -1.38
CA ILE A 8 0.59 -2.07 -0.62
C ILE A 8 1.39 -1.35 0.45
N VAL A 9 1.22 -0.02 0.52
CA VAL A 9 1.91 0.81 1.52
C VAL A 9 0.88 1.27 2.55
N LEU A 10 1.17 1.04 3.82
CA LEU A 10 0.32 1.43 4.93
C LEU A 10 0.79 2.75 5.54
N GLY A 11 -0.15 3.61 5.91
CA GLY A 11 0.17 4.89 6.53
C GLY A 11 0.72 5.90 5.53
N GLY A 12 -0.01 6.15 4.48
CA GLY A 12 0.44 6.79 3.26
C GLY A 12 0.78 8.29 3.30
N THR A 13 0.90 8.92 4.47
CA THR A 13 1.27 10.34 4.56
C THR A 13 2.55 10.51 5.39
N GLY A 14 3.27 11.61 5.18
CA GLY A 14 4.48 11.93 5.93
C GLY A 14 5.76 11.56 5.19
N TYR A 15 6.89 11.90 5.82
CA TYR A 15 8.20 11.77 5.19
C TYR A 15 8.58 10.32 4.91
N VAL A 16 8.35 9.43 5.88
CA VAL A 16 8.71 8.01 5.73
C VAL A 16 7.90 7.38 4.61
N ALA A 17 6.61 7.71 4.53
CA ALA A 17 5.76 7.20 3.46
C ALA A 17 6.28 7.65 2.09
N GLY A 18 6.68 8.92 1.96
CA GLY A 18 7.25 9.42 0.71
C GLY A 18 8.50 8.67 0.29
N GLU A 19 9.38 8.35 1.22
CA GLU A 19 10.58 7.58 0.93
C GLU A 19 10.27 6.14 0.52
N VAL A 20 9.33 5.50 1.20
CA VAL A 20 8.89 4.14 0.85
C VAL A 20 8.30 4.13 -0.55
N LEU A 21 7.42 5.09 -0.87
CA LEU A 21 6.82 5.20 -2.19
C LEU A 21 7.87 5.39 -3.27
N ARG A 22 8.86 6.24 -3.01
CA ARG A 22 9.94 6.48 -3.98
C ARG A 22 10.70 5.19 -4.28
N LEU A 23 11.03 4.43 -3.25
CA LEU A 23 11.76 3.17 -3.42
C LEU A 23 10.93 2.14 -4.17
N VAL A 24 9.64 2.02 -3.85
CA VAL A 24 8.74 1.08 -4.53
C VAL A 24 8.59 1.44 -6.00
N LEU A 25 8.37 2.72 -6.30
CA LEU A 25 8.19 3.17 -7.68
C LEU A 25 9.44 2.98 -8.53
N GLY A 26 10.62 3.05 -7.90
CA GLY A 26 11.89 2.85 -8.60
C GLY A 26 12.31 1.38 -8.71
N HIS A 27 11.59 0.45 -8.09
CA HIS A 27 11.96 -0.95 -8.10
C HIS A 27 11.34 -1.67 -9.29
N PRO A 28 12.15 -2.33 -10.14
CA PRO A 28 11.64 -2.90 -11.38
C PRO A 28 10.69 -4.10 -11.20
N GLN A 29 10.72 -4.74 -10.04
CA GLN A 29 9.87 -5.91 -9.78
C GLN A 29 8.67 -5.60 -8.90
N PHE A 30 8.50 -4.36 -8.48
CA PHE A 30 7.37 -3.94 -7.66
C PHE A 30 6.37 -3.13 -8.47
N GLU A 31 5.10 -3.38 -8.20
CA GLU A 31 4.01 -2.60 -8.76
C GLU A 31 3.20 -2.02 -7.62
N LEU A 32 3.19 -0.69 -7.48
CA LEU A 32 2.42 -0.04 -6.44
C LEU A 32 0.94 -0.20 -6.73
N THR A 33 0.25 -0.96 -5.89
CA THR A 33 -1.14 -1.34 -6.10
C THR A 33 -2.10 -0.57 -5.20
N GLY A 34 -1.66 -0.21 -4.00
CA GLY A 34 -2.50 0.54 -3.08
C GLY A 34 -1.70 1.26 -2.02
N VAL A 35 -2.25 2.39 -1.56
CA VAL A 35 -1.69 3.18 -0.46
C VAL A 35 -2.83 3.44 0.52
N LEU A 36 -2.66 2.98 1.75
CA LEU A 36 -3.69 3.10 2.77
C LEU A 36 -3.52 4.40 3.57
N SER A 37 -4.60 5.15 3.68
CA SER A 37 -4.67 6.27 4.62
C SER A 37 -6.12 6.40 5.09
N ASP A 38 -6.36 6.14 6.37
CA ASP A 38 -7.70 6.27 6.95
C ASP A 38 -8.09 7.73 7.19
N SER A 39 -7.11 8.63 7.23
CA SER A 39 -7.39 10.05 7.42
C SER A 39 -7.74 10.76 6.11
N GLN A 40 -7.33 10.23 4.96
CA GLN A 40 -7.48 10.89 3.68
C GLN A 40 -7.96 9.95 2.56
N PRO A 41 -8.92 9.04 2.81
CA PRO A 41 -9.36 8.14 1.74
C PRO A 41 -10.00 8.94 0.59
N GLY A 42 -9.66 8.56 -0.64
CA GLY A 42 -10.15 9.25 -1.83
C GLY A 42 -9.31 10.43 -2.28
N GLU A 43 -8.40 10.92 -1.45
CA GLU A 43 -7.50 12.01 -1.84
C GLU A 43 -6.39 11.49 -2.76
N SER A 44 -5.89 12.36 -3.63
CA SER A 44 -4.83 11.99 -4.57
C SER A 44 -3.50 11.78 -3.84
N VAL A 45 -2.86 10.63 -4.07
CA VAL A 45 -1.53 10.37 -3.53
C VAL A 45 -0.51 11.33 -4.17
N GLY A 46 -0.68 11.64 -5.44
CA GLY A 46 0.19 12.58 -6.15
C GLY A 46 0.15 13.99 -5.57
N LYS A 47 -0.98 14.43 -5.04
CA LYS A 47 -1.06 15.73 -4.37
C LYS A 47 -0.31 15.75 -3.04
N ALA A 48 -0.32 14.64 -2.32
CA ALA A 48 0.42 14.53 -1.06
C ALA A 48 1.93 14.46 -1.30
N PHE A 49 2.34 13.91 -2.44
CA PHE A 49 3.76 13.76 -2.80
C PHE A 49 4.02 14.33 -4.20
N PRO A 50 4.02 15.65 -4.35
CA PRO A 50 4.13 16.29 -5.67
C PRO A 50 5.37 15.88 -6.46
N HIS A 51 6.46 15.59 -5.78
CA HIS A 51 7.70 15.17 -6.43
C HIS A 51 7.61 13.77 -7.05
N LEU A 52 6.57 13.00 -6.71
CA LEU A 52 6.32 11.67 -7.25
C LEU A 52 5.05 11.64 -8.11
N ALA A 53 4.41 12.78 -8.34
CA ALA A 53 3.09 12.83 -8.96
C ALA A 53 3.06 12.18 -10.34
N ALA A 54 4.10 12.34 -11.14
CA ALA A 54 4.15 11.76 -12.48
C ALA A 54 4.12 10.23 -12.43
N ALA A 55 4.83 9.63 -11.47
CA ALA A 55 4.87 8.18 -11.31
C ALA A 55 3.62 7.62 -10.63
N LEU A 56 3.00 8.42 -9.75
CA LEU A 56 1.80 8.00 -9.03
C LEU A 56 0.54 8.07 -9.89
N GLY A 57 0.50 8.96 -10.88
CA GLY A 57 -0.64 9.09 -11.76
C GLY A 57 -1.92 9.43 -11.01
N ASP A 58 -2.98 8.68 -11.29
CA ASP A 58 -4.30 8.89 -10.70
C ASP A 58 -4.53 8.14 -9.39
N LEU A 59 -3.48 7.56 -8.81
CA LEU A 59 -3.61 6.76 -7.61
C LEU A 59 -4.17 7.60 -6.45
N ALA A 60 -5.19 7.08 -5.78
CA ALA A 60 -5.81 7.72 -4.63
C ALA A 60 -5.56 6.91 -3.37
N PHE A 61 -5.53 7.58 -2.22
CA PHE A 61 -5.49 6.89 -0.94
C PHE A 61 -6.75 6.06 -0.74
N GLU A 62 -6.59 4.90 -0.13
CA GLU A 62 -7.69 3.99 0.10
C GLU A 62 -7.85 3.69 1.59
N SER A 63 -9.09 3.38 1.99
CA SER A 63 -9.39 3.02 3.38
C SER A 63 -8.88 1.63 3.73
N GLN A 64 -8.85 1.33 5.03
CA GLN A 64 -8.49 -0.01 5.49
C GLN A 64 -9.41 -1.08 4.91
N GLN A 65 -10.71 -0.79 4.82
CA GLN A 65 -11.67 -1.74 4.28
C GLN A 65 -11.35 -2.07 2.82
N THR A 66 -11.08 -1.09 2.00
CA THR A 66 -10.77 -1.28 0.58
C THR A 66 -9.46 -2.06 0.41
N ILE A 67 -8.43 -1.71 1.17
CA ILE A 67 -7.14 -2.40 1.12
C ILE A 67 -7.28 -3.85 1.58
N THR A 68 -8.06 -4.09 2.63
CA THR A 68 -8.30 -5.44 3.13
C THR A 68 -8.96 -6.31 2.06
N GLN A 69 -9.96 -5.78 1.36
CA GLN A 69 -10.60 -6.50 0.26
C GLN A 69 -9.61 -6.78 -0.87
N ARG A 70 -8.75 -5.82 -1.19
CA ARG A 70 -7.77 -6.00 -2.25
C ARG A 70 -6.77 -7.11 -1.93
N VAL A 71 -6.29 -7.17 -0.68
CA VAL A 71 -5.36 -8.22 -0.24
C VAL A 71 -5.98 -9.60 -0.43
N THR A 72 -7.29 -9.74 -0.20
CA THR A 72 -7.97 -11.02 -0.35
C THR A 72 -8.08 -11.48 -1.81
N THR A 73 -7.93 -10.55 -2.77
CA THR A 73 -8.03 -10.87 -4.20
C THR A 73 -6.66 -11.09 -4.85
N LEU A 74 -5.57 -10.72 -4.19
CA LEU A 74 -4.23 -10.86 -4.74
C LEU A 74 -3.62 -12.18 -4.27
N PRO A 75 -3.19 -13.06 -5.19
CA PRO A 75 -2.58 -14.34 -4.79
C PRO A 75 -1.35 -14.13 -3.90
N ARG A 76 -0.66 -13.03 -4.13
CA ARG A 76 0.55 -12.68 -3.41
C ARG A 76 0.73 -11.17 -3.45
N SER A 77 1.21 -10.60 -2.36
CA SER A 77 1.47 -9.16 -2.29
C SER A 77 2.55 -8.88 -1.26
N ALA A 78 3.19 -7.73 -1.37
CA ALA A 78 4.14 -7.24 -0.36
C ALA A 78 3.52 -6.04 0.35
N ILE A 79 3.68 -5.98 1.65
CA ILE A 79 3.12 -4.90 2.47
C ILE A 79 4.27 -4.18 3.15
N PHE A 80 4.39 -2.87 2.88
CA PHE A 80 5.35 -2.00 3.56
C PHE A 80 4.58 -1.04 4.45
N SER A 81 5.06 -0.84 5.66
CA SER A 81 4.41 0.05 6.61
C SER A 81 5.25 1.30 6.89
N ALA A 82 4.62 2.45 6.74
CA ALA A 82 5.15 3.74 7.18
C ALA A 82 4.28 4.31 8.31
N ALA A 83 3.32 3.55 8.80
CA ALA A 83 2.44 3.97 9.89
C ALA A 83 3.17 3.98 11.23
N PRO A 84 2.66 4.74 12.23
CA PRO A 84 3.20 4.66 13.59
C PRO A 84 3.17 3.23 14.11
N HIS A 85 4.16 2.88 14.93
CA HIS A 85 4.43 1.50 15.32
C HIS A 85 3.21 0.71 15.82
N GLY A 86 2.45 1.26 16.76
CA GLY A 86 1.28 0.56 17.30
C GLY A 86 0.15 0.38 16.30
N VAL A 87 -0.09 1.40 15.47
CA VAL A 87 -1.11 1.38 14.43
C VAL A 87 -0.75 0.36 13.35
N SER A 88 0.53 0.31 12.99
CA SER A 88 1.04 -0.59 11.99
C SER A 88 0.80 -2.05 12.35
N ALA A 89 1.04 -2.44 13.61
CA ALA A 89 0.85 -3.81 14.05
C ALA A 89 -0.61 -4.27 13.90
N ALA A 90 -1.56 -3.41 14.29
CA ALA A 90 -2.98 -3.73 14.19
C ALA A 90 -3.43 -3.87 12.73
N LEU A 91 -2.96 -2.96 11.86
CA LEU A 91 -3.30 -3.03 10.44
C LEU A 91 -2.75 -4.28 9.78
N ILE A 92 -1.50 -4.62 10.05
CA ILE A 92 -0.87 -5.81 9.48
C ILE A 92 -1.60 -7.06 9.92
N ASP A 93 -1.95 -7.15 11.21
CA ASP A 93 -2.67 -8.30 11.74
C ASP A 93 -4.03 -8.46 11.05
N ALA A 94 -4.77 -7.37 10.87
CA ALA A 94 -6.07 -7.41 10.19
C ALA A 94 -5.94 -7.88 8.74
N LEU A 95 -4.92 -7.39 8.02
CA LEU A 95 -4.69 -7.77 6.63
C LEU A 95 -4.28 -9.23 6.51
N LEU A 96 -3.40 -9.70 7.39
CA LEU A 96 -2.97 -11.10 7.37
C LEU A 96 -4.12 -12.04 7.70
N THR A 97 -4.97 -11.67 8.66
CA THR A 97 -6.14 -12.48 9.02
C THR A 97 -7.10 -12.59 7.84
N ALA A 98 -7.39 -11.47 7.16
CA ALA A 98 -8.27 -11.47 6.00
C ALA A 98 -7.69 -12.30 4.84
N ALA A 99 -6.38 -12.16 4.59
CA ALA A 99 -5.71 -12.90 3.53
C ALA A 99 -5.70 -14.39 3.80
N GLU A 100 -5.44 -14.79 5.04
CA GLU A 100 -5.44 -16.18 5.44
C GLU A 100 -6.81 -16.81 5.23
N ALA A 101 -7.87 -16.10 5.61
CA ALA A 101 -9.24 -16.57 5.38
C ALA A 101 -9.56 -16.73 3.90
N ALA A 102 -8.97 -15.93 3.04
CA ALA A 102 -9.18 -15.98 1.59
C ALA A 102 -8.18 -16.90 0.87
N GLY A 103 -7.17 -17.40 1.56
CA GLY A 103 -6.15 -18.26 0.96
C GLY A 103 -5.06 -17.52 0.20
N THR A 104 -4.91 -16.22 0.39
CA THR A 104 -3.86 -15.42 -0.24
C THR A 104 -2.63 -15.29 0.67
N GLN A 105 -1.51 -14.80 0.13
CA GLN A 105 -0.24 -14.75 0.85
C GLN A 105 0.40 -13.36 0.74
N PRO A 106 0.02 -12.42 1.59
CA PRO A 106 0.72 -11.13 1.66
C PRO A 106 2.07 -11.28 2.36
N ARG A 107 2.98 -10.41 2.01
CA ARG A 107 4.32 -10.40 2.58
C ARG A 107 4.71 -9.01 3.05
#